data_ed76c7bc2add8a3823fdae2cd7420f25
#
_entry.id   ed76c7bc2add8a3823fdae2cd7420f25
#
_cell.length_a   1.000
_cell.length_b   1.000
_cell.length_c   1.000
_cell.angle_alpha   90.00
_cell.angle_beta   90.00
_cell.angle_gamma   90.00
#
_symmetry.space_group_name_H-M   'P 1'
#
loop_
_entity.id
_entity.type
_entity.pdbx_description
1 polymer ?
#
loop_
_entity_poly.entity_id
_entity_poly.type
_entity_poly.pdbx_seq_one_letter_code
_entity_poly.pdbx_strand_id
1 'polypeptide(L)'
;YNVDPNKAKISGLLHDICKEMPEEESKKILIENGISKSKIDDFEYKVMHGFVGFFWLQENYGICDNDILNGVKYHTVGRKGMSLFEKIIFVADYISGERKWPDVKEFQKVAFENIDKVVLKKLSTAIQNCLDRHQSICENTMQLYNELILEGV
;
A
#
# COMPACT_ATOMS: atom_id res chain seq x y z
N TYR A 1 -1.59 16.32 -9.59
CA TYR A 1 -0.23 15.93 -9.28
C TYR A 1 0.55 15.70 -10.58
N ASN A 2 1.76 16.18 -10.64
CA ASN A 2 2.58 16.11 -11.86
C ASN A 2 3.36 14.77 -11.92
N VAL A 3 2.62 13.66 -12.04
CA VAL A 3 3.16 12.30 -12.19
C VAL A 3 2.73 11.71 -13.53
N ASP A 4 3.44 10.70 -14.01
CA ASP A 4 3.09 10.02 -15.26
C ASP A 4 1.74 9.28 -15.14
N PRO A 5 0.69 9.71 -15.87
CA PRO A 5 -0.63 9.11 -15.75
C PRO A 5 -0.68 7.66 -16.29
N ASN A 6 0.21 7.28 -17.21
CA ASN A 6 0.27 5.92 -17.75
C ASN A 6 0.82 4.97 -16.69
N LYS A 7 1.91 5.35 -16.01
CA LYS A 7 2.44 4.57 -14.88
C LYS A 7 1.41 4.44 -13.77
N ALA A 8 0.72 5.53 -13.41
CA ALA A 8 -0.32 5.51 -12.39
C ALA A 8 -1.48 4.58 -12.76
N LYS A 9 -1.92 4.60 -14.04
CA LYS A 9 -2.93 3.69 -14.55
C LYS A 9 -2.48 2.23 -14.48
N ILE A 10 -1.25 1.93 -14.87
CA ILE A 10 -0.69 0.57 -14.81
C ILE A 10 -0.64 0.10 -13.35
N SER A 11 -0.08 0.90 -12.43
CA SER A 11 -0.05 0.56 -11.00
C SER A 11 -1.45 0.35 -10.43
N GLY A 12 -2.40 1.22 -10.78
CA GLY A 12 -3.79 1.10 -10.33
C GLY A 12 -4.49 -0.16 -10.85
N LEU A 13 -4.17 -0.62 -12.07
CA LEU A 13 -4.71 -1.88 -12.61
C LEU A 13 -4.09 -3.12 -11.95
N LEU A 14 -2.84 -3.03 -11.54
CA LEU A 14 -2.04 -4.18 -11.08
C LEU A 14 -1.90 -4.27 -9.55
N HIS A 15 -2.36 -3.25 -8.78
CA HIS A 15 -2.10 -3.20 -7.33
C HIS A 15 -2.62 -4.44 -6.58
N ASP A 16 -3.74 -5.00 -6.99
CA ASP A 16 -4.40 -6.16 -6.39
C ASP A 16 -4.16 -7.49 -7.15
N ILE A 17 -3.21 -7.54 -8.09
CA ILE A 17 -3.01 -8.69 -8.99
C ILE A 17 -2.80 -10.02 -8.26
N CYS A 18 -2.17 -9.99 -7.09
CA CYS A 18 -1.92 -11.18 -6.27
C CYS A 18 -2.86 -11.31 -5.06
N LYS A 19 -3.96 -10.56 -4.99
CA LYS A 19 -4.85 -10.50 -3.82
C LYS A 19 -5.52 -11.83 -3.51
N GLU A 20 -5.90 -12.56 -4.53
CA GLU A 20 -6.58 -13.86 -4.40
C GLU A 20 -5.60 -15.06 -4.49
N MET A 21 -4.27 -14.79 -4.50
CA MET A 21 -3.26 -15.84 -4.52
C MET A 21 -3.26 -16.61 -3.20
N PRO A 22 -3.20 -17.96 -3.19
CA PRO A 22 -3.16 -18.74 -1.97
C PRO A 22 -2.01 -18.34 -1.03
N GLU A 23 -2.25 -18.39 0.28
CA GLU A 23 -1.27 -17.96 1.30
C GLU A 23 0.07 -18.70 1.18
N GLU A 24 0.03 -20.02 0.96
CA GLU A 24 1.24 -20.83 0.84
C GLU A 24 2.06 -20.45 -0.41
N GLU A 25 1.40 -20.14 -1.52
CA GLU A 25 2.06 -19.68 -2.74
C GLU A 25 2.66 -18.27 -2.54
N SER A 26 1.92 -17.38 -1.89
CA SER A 26 2.38 -16.05 -1.52
C SER A 26 3.64 -16.11 -0.65
N LYS A 27 3.63 -16.93 0.40
CA LYS A 27 4.79 -17.14 1.27
C LYS A 27 6.00 -17.72 0.51
N LYS A 28 5.75 -18.68 -0.38
CA LYS A 28 6.80 -19.28 -1.21
C LYS A 28 7.51 -18.23 -2.06
N ILE A 29 6.77 -17.40 -2.79
CA ILE A 29 7.32 -16.30 -3.61
C ILE A 29 8.17 -15.36 -2.75
N LEU A 30 7.69 -14.96 -1.57
CA LEU A 30 8.42 -14.06 -0.69
C LEU A 30 9.74 -14.68 -0.19
N ILE A 31 9.72 -15.97 0.19
CA ILE A 31 10.92 -16.70 0.64
C ILE A 31 11.94 -16.85 -0.50
N GLU A 32 11.50 -17.23 -1.69
CA GLU A 32 12.35 -17.39 -2.88
C GLU A 32 13.02 -16.07 -3.28
N ASN A 33 12.38 -14.93 -2.96
CA ASN A 33 12.92 -13.59 -3.17
C ASN A 33 13.64 -13.00 -1.93
N GLY A 34 14.05 -13.85 -0.97
CA GLY A 34 14.93 -13.47 0.13
C GLY A 34 14.27 -12.77 1.31
N ILE A 35 12.94 -12.78 1.38
CA ILE A 35 12.23 -12.26 2.57
C ILE A 35 12.32 -13.33 3.67
N SER A 36 12.82 -12.94 4.83
CA SER A 36 12.95 -13.88 5.95
C SER A 36 11.59 -14.36 6.45
N LYS A 37 11.54 -15.62 6.89
CA LYS A 37 10.33 -16.22 7.42
C LYS A 37 9.75 -15.41 8.59
N SER A 38 10.61 -14.95 9.51
CA SER A 38 10.18 -14.10 10.64
C SER A 38 9.46 -12.85 10.19
N LYS A 39 9.94 -12.20 9.12
CA LYS A 39 9.30 -11.01 8.56
C LYS A 39 7.97 -11.32 7.86
N ILE A 40 7.86 -12.51 7.26
CA ILE A 40 6.61 -12.98 6.64
C ILE A 40 5.58 -13.28 7.73
N ASP A 41 5.98 -13.90 8.83
CA ASP A 41 5.11 -14.22 9.96
C ASP A 41 4.58 -12.95 10.69
N ASP A 42 5.27 -11.81 10.54
CA ASP A 42 4.82 -10.50 11.05
C ASP A 42 3.74 -9.84 10.17
N PHE A 43 3.56 -10.32 8.93
CA PHE A 43 2.53 -9.79 8.04
C PHE A 43 1.19 -10.50 8.27
N GLU A 44 0.13 -9.72 8.41
CA GLU A 44 -1.20 -10.27 8.16
C GLU A 44 -1.29 -10.68 6.68
N TYR A 45 -1.83 -11.88 6.41
CA TYR A 45 -1.97 -12.40 5.03
C TYR A 45 -2.59 -11.39 4.06
N LYS A 46 -3.61 -10.65 4.52
CA LYS A 46 -4.32 -9.67 3.71
C LYS A 46 -3.46 -8.53 3.15
N VAL A 47 -2.30 -8.26 3.74
CA VAL A 47 -1.41 -7.19 3.27
C VAL A 47 -0.20 -7.72 2.47
N MET A 48 -0.01 -9.05 2.43
CA MET A 48 1.11 -9.68 1.70
C MET A 48 1.04 -9.45 0.20
N HIS A 49 -0.17 -9.40 -0.38
CA HIS A 49 -0.35 -9.39 -1.84
C HIS A 49 0.40 -8.24 -2.54
N GLY A 50 0.58 -7.09 -1.89
CA GLY A 50 1.38 -5.99 -2.45
C GLY A 50 2.86 -6.38 -2.59
N PHE A 51 3.44 -7.01 -1.57
CA PHE A 51 4.82 -7.49 -1.60
C PHE A 51 5.00 -8.63 -2.60
N VAL A 52 4.08 -9.56 -2.66
CA VAL A 52 4.06 -10.66 -3.64
C VAL A 52 3.94 -10.08 -5.05
N GLY A 53 3.02 -9.15 -5.27
CA GLY A 53 2.80 -8.47 -6.55
C GLY A 53 4.06 -7.80 -7.08
N PHE A 54 4.88 -7.20 -6.21
CA PHE A 54 6.17 -6.62 -6.59
C PHE A 54 7.07 -7.63 -7.30
N PHE A 55 7.29 -8.81 -6.73
CA PHE A 55 8.15 -9.85 -7.31
C PHE A 55 7.46 -10.52 -8.49
N TRP A 56 6.19 -10.86 -8.35
CA TRP A 56 5.42 -11.55 -9.37
C TRP A 56 5.34 -10.76 -10.68
N LEU A 57 5.19 -9.44 -10.61
CA LEU A 57 5.16 -8.57 -11.79
C LEU A 57 6.52 -8.49 -12.50
N GLN A 58 7.62 -8.51 -11.74
CA GLN A 58 8.96 -8.57 -12.34
C GLN A 58 9.17 -9.88 -13.10
N GLU A 59 8.80 -11.01 -12.51
CA GLU A 59 9.02 -12.34 -13.07
C GLU A 59 8.12 -12.65 -14.26
N ASN A 60 6.83 -12.29 -14.16
CA ASN A 60 5.83 -12.72 -15.15
C ASN A 60 5.57 -11.69 -16.26
N TYR A 61 5.80 -10.41 -16.00
CA TYR A 61 5.58 -9.33 -16.98
C TYR A 61 6.83 -8.54 -17.32
N GLY A 62 7.98 -8.82 -16.69
CA GLY A 62 9.21 -8.09 -16.93
C GLY A 62 9.14 -6.60 -16.55
N ILE A 63 8.23 -6.23 -15.65
CA ILE A 63 8.11 -4.85 -15.20
C ILE A 63 9.34 -4.52 -14.33
N CYS A 64 10.11 -3.50 -14.74
CA CYS A 64 11.30 -3.03 -14.02
C CYS A 64 11.17 -1.58 -13.54
N ASP A 65 10.04 -0.91 -13.82
CA ASP A 65 9.83 0.47 -13.40
C ASP A 65 9.54 0.54 -11.90
N ASN A 66 10.42 1.23 -11.18
CA ASN A 66 10.35 1.32 -9.72
C ASN A 66 9.11 2.07 -9.21
N ASP A 67 8.60 3.05 -9.95
CA ASP A 67 7.37 3.76 -9.54
C ASP A 67 6.20 2.78 -9.54
N ILE A 68 6.05 2.01 -10.64
CA ILE A 68 4.98 1.02 -10.79
C ILE A 68 5.11 -0.04 -9.70
N LEU A 69 6.28 -0.64 -9.56
CA LEU A 69 6.53 -1.73 -8.62
C LEU A 69 6.34 -1.30 -7.17
N ASN A 70 6.86 -0.13 -6.78
CA ASN A 70 6.68 0.38 -5.41
C ASN A 70 5.24 0.83 -5.15
N GLY A 71 4.57 1.41 -6.15
CA GLY A 71 3.15 1.70 -6.08
C GLY A 71 2.34 0.45 -5.74
N VAL A 72 2.59 -0.68 -6.41
CA VAL A 72 1.96 -1.98 -6.10
C VAL A 72 2.39 -2.49 -4.72
N LYS A 73 3.69 -2.48 -4.42
CA LYS A 73 4.24 -3.05 -3.19
C LYS A 73 3.66 -2.43 -1.92
N TYR A 74 3.52 -1.10 -1.91
CA TYR A 74 3.23 -0.35 -0.70
C TYR A 74 1.79 0.20 -0.64
N HIS A 75 0.92 -0.14 -1.59
CA HIS A 75 -0.44 0.41 -1.65
C HIS A 75 -1.31 0.06 -0.44
N THR A 76 -1.01 -1.01 0.30
CA THR A 76 -1.77 -1.41 1.50
C THR A 76 -1.20 -0.83 2.78
N VAL A 77 0.09 -0.95 3.00
CA VAL A 77 0.75 -0.65 4.28
C VAL A 77 1.52 0.67 4.29
N GLY A 78 1.83 1.21 3.11
CA GLY A 78 2.73 2.34 2.98
C GLY A 78 4.18 1.99 3.33
N ARG A 79 5.04 2.99 3.43
CA ARG A 79 6.40 2.91 3.99
C ARG A 79 6.92 4.29 4.35
N LYS A 80 7.90 4.37 5.22
CA LYS A 80 8.65 5.61 5.45
C LYS A 80 9.29 6.11 4.15
N GLY A 81 9.26 7.42 3.91
CA GLY A 81 9.84 8.05 2.72
C GLY A 81 9.11 7.68 1.42
N MET A 82 7.78 7.56 1.44
CA MET A 82 6.99 7.35 0.21
C MET A 82 7.21 8.49 -0.78
N SER A 83 7.42 8.15 -2.05
CA SER A 83 7.35 9.12 -3.14
C SER A 83 5.91 9.64 -3.32
N LEU A 84 5.77 10.79 -3.99
CA LEU A 84 4.43 11.30 -4.35
C LEU A 84 3.64 10.28 -5.17
N PHE A 85 4.31 9.56 -6.07
CA PHE A 85 3.67 8.51 -6.87
C PHE A 85 3.10 7.38 -5.99
N GLU A 86 3.89 6.87 -5.05
CA GLU A 86 3.44 5.84 -4.10
C GLU A 86 2.26 6.33 -3.25
N LYS A 87 2.31 7.58 -2.75
CA LYS A 87 1.20 8.21 -2.01
C LYS A 87 -0.08 8.28 -2.85
N ILE A 88 0.03 8.59 -4.15
CA ILE A 88 -1.13 8.64 -5.05
C ILE A 88 -1.77 7.25 -5.18
N ILE A 89 -1.00 6.18 -5.41
CA ILE A 89 -1.55 4.83 -5.52
C ILE A 89 -2.16 4.40 -4.18
N PHE A 90 -1.46 4.64 -3.07
CA PHE A 90 -1.93 4.34 -1.72
C PHE A 90 -3.27 5.01 -1.39
N VAL A 91 -3.42 6.29 -1.74
CA VAL A 91 -4.64 7.09 -1.49
C VAL A 91 -5.75 6.71 -2.46
N ALA A 92 -5.44 6.50 -3.75
CA ALA A 92 -6.44 6.21 -4.78
C ALA A 92 -7.26 4.94 -4.45
N ASP A 93 -6.61 3.87 -3.97
CA ASP A 93 -7.32 2.68 -3.47
C ASP A 93 -8.28 3.03 -2.32
N TYR A 94 -7.84 3.88 -1.39
CA TYR A 94 -8.62 4.21 -0.19
C TYR A 94 -9.85 5.06 -0.48
N ILE A 95 -9.77 6.01 -1.43
CA ILE A 95 -10.84 6.94 -1.78
C ILE A 95 -11.48 6.67 -3.14
N SER A 96 -11.31 5.46 -3.70
CA SER A 96 -11.89 5.10 -5.00
C SER A 96 -13.41 5.36 -5.06
N GLY A 97 -13.95 5.58 -6.25
CA GLY A 97 -15.37 5.91 -6.44
C GLY A 97 -16.34 4.83 -5.96
N GLU A 98 -15.86 3.61 -5.74
CA GLU A 98 -16.64 2.48 -5.23
C GLU A 98 -16.77 2.47 -3.69
N ARG A 99 -15.93 3.25 -2.99
CA ARG A 99 -15.92 3.31 -1.53
C ARG A 99 -17.14 4.07 -1.01
N LYS A 100 -17.77 3.50 0.05
CA LYS A 100 -19.02 4.04 0.63
C LYS A 100 -18.89 4.40 2.12
N TRP A 101 -17.65 4.50 2.64
CA TRP A 101 -17.46 4.91 4.02
C TRP A 101 -17.80 6.41 4.20
N PRO A 102 -18.23 6.84 5.40
CA PRO A 102 -18.53 8.23 5.67
C PRO A 102 -17.35 9.14 5.28
N ASP A 103 -17.65 10.33 4.78
CA ASP A 103 -16.66 11.36 4.45
C ASP A 103 -15.74 11.07 3.26
N VAL A 104 -15.90 9.92 2.54
CA VAL A 104 -15.08 9.61 1.37
C VAL A 104 -15.04 10.74 0.33
N LYS A 105 -16.17 11.40 0.09
CA LYS A 105 -16.26 12.55 -0.85
C LYS A 105 -15.47 13.76 -0.38
N GLU A 106 -15.38 13.97 0.92
CA GLU A 106 -14.55 15.04 1.50
C GLU A 106 -13.08 14.72 1.27
N PHE A 107 -12.64 13.48 1.60
CA PHE A 107 -11.27 13.05 1.39
C PHE A 107 -10.86 13.00 -0.08
N GLN A 108 -11.79 12.75 -1.00
CA GLN A 108 -11.53 12.90 -2.43
C GLN A 108 -11.13 14.34 -2.81
N LYS A 109 -11.70 15.38 -2.16
CA LYS A 109 -11.30 16.77 -2.36
C LYS A 109 -9.99 17.09 -1.65
N VAL A 110 -9.89 16.71 -0.37
CA VAL A 110 -8.67 16.93 0.45
C VAL A 110 -7.43 16.30 -0.21
N ALA A 111 -7.58 15.18 -0.92
CA ALA A 111 -6.47 14.54 -1.62
C ALA A 111 -5.80 15.47 -2.65
N PHE A 112 -6.52 16.37 -3.29
CA PHE A 112 -5.95 17.33 -4.24
C PHE A 112 -5.31 18.55 -3.58
N GLU A 113 -5.65 18.84 -2.33
CA GLU A 113 -5.10 19.97 -1.57
C GLU A 113 -3.87 19.53 -0.76
N ASN A 114 -3.99 18.41 -0.07
CA ASN A 114 -2.95 17.85 0.79
C ASN A 114 -3.11 16.32 0.87
N ILE A 115 -2.34 15.61 0.06
CA ILE A 115 -2.38 14.14 -0.01
C ILE A 115 -1.98 13.49 1.32
N ASP A 116 -1.05 14.10 2.08
CA ASP A 116 -0.53 13.53 3.32
C ASP A 116 -1.59 13.45 4.42
N LYS A 117 -2.56 14.38 4.43
CA LYS A 117 -3.73 14.27 5.30
C LYS A 117 -4.56 13.02 5.02
N VAL A 118 -4.71 12.64 3.75
CA VAL A 118 -5.45 11.43 3.38
C VAL A 118 -4.63 10.18 3.66
N VAL A 119 -3.32 10.22 3.42
CA VAL A 119 -2.39 9.16 3.84
C VAL A 119 -2.51 8.92 5.35
N LEU A 120 -2.41 9.98 6.16
CA LEU A 120 -2.54 9.89 7.62
C LEU A 120 -3.90 9.34 8.05
N LYS A 121 -4.99 9.74 7.39
CA LYS A 121 -6.34 9.20 7.64
C LYS A 121 -6.42 7.70 7.36
N LYS A 122 -5.89 7.24 6.21
CA LYS A 122 -5.86 5.81 5.86
C LYS A 122 -5.07 5.01 6.88
N LEU A 123 -3.87 5.50 7.28
CA LEU A 123 -3.03 4.86 8.29
C LEU A 123 -3.72 4.78 9.65
N SER A 124 -4.30 5.89 10.12
CA SER A 124 -5.03 5.93 11.39
C SER A 124 -6.19 4.93 11.41
N THR A 125 -6.93 4.82 10.29
CA THR A 125 -8.01 3.85 10.15
C THR A 125 -7.48 2.41 10.17
N ALA A 126 -6.37 2.13 9.49
CA ALA A 126 -5.75 0.80 9.47
C ALA A 126 -5.22 0.41 10.85
N ILE A 127 -4.54 1.32 11.55
CA ILE A 127 -4.03 1.12 12.91
C ILE A 127 -5.19 0.83 13.87
N GLN A 128 -6.27 1.65 13.84
CA GLN A 128 -7.43 1.45 14.69
C GLN A 128 -8.07 0.08 14.45
N ASN A 129 -8.22 -0.32 13.19
CA ASN A 129 -8.75 -1.65 12.84
C ASN A 129 -7.88 -2.80 13.39
N CYS A 130 -6.56 -2.66 13.39
CA CYS A 130 -5.66 -3.64 14.00
C CYS A 130 -5.85 -3.71 15.53
N LEU A 131 -5.95 -2.55 16.19
CA LEU A 131 -6.19 -2.46 17.63
C LEU A 131 -7.53 -3.12 18.03
N ASP A 132 -8.60 -2.79 17.30
CA ASP A 132 -9.95 -3.31 17.56
C ASP A 132 -10.03 -4.84 17.39
N ARG A 133 -9.19 -5.40 16.53
CA ARG A 133 -9.13 -6.85 16.24
C ARG A 133 -8.02 -7.57 16.99
N HIS A 134 -7.25 -6.88 17.82
CA HIS A 134 -6.07 -7.42 18.52
C HIS A 134 -5.05 -8.05 17.56
N GLN A 135 -4.82 -7.40 16.42
CA GLN A 135 -3.87 -7.83 15.37
C GLN A 135 -2.58 -7.02 15.43
N SER A 136 -1.49 -7.61 14.97
CA SER A 136 -0.22 -6.89 14.82
C SER A 136 -0.34 -5.75 13.81
N ILE A 137 0.38 -4.66 14.06
CA ILE A 137 0.47 -3.52 13.15
C ILE A 137 1.76 -3.66 12.36
N CYS A 138 1.66 -3.64 11.03
CA CYS A 138 2.82 -3.70 10.17
C CYS A 138 3.82 -2.58 10.48
N GLU A 139 5.10 -2.91 10.62
CA GLU A 139 6.17 -1.96 10.93
C GLU A 139 6.19 -0.79 9.94
N ASN A 140 6.04 -1.06 8.64
CA ASN A 140 5.98 -0.03 7.59
C ASN A 140 4.88 1.00 7.85
N THR A 141 3.69 0.55 8.26
CA THR A 141 2.54 1.41 8.61
C THR A 141 2.88 2.32 9.79
N MET A 142 3.48 1.76 10.84
CA MET A 142 3.87 2.54 12.02
C MET A 142 4.97 3.55 11.71
N GLN A 143 5.97 3.17 10.92
CA GLN A 143 7.05 4.07 10.53
C GLN A 143 6.54 5.25 9.71
N LEU A 144 5.64 5.02 8.74
CA LEU A 144 5.04 6.09 7.93
C LEU A 144 4.12 6.98 8.78
N TYR A 145 3.32 6.40 9.66
CA TYR A 145 2.46 7.16 10.58
C TYR A 145 3.29 8.11 11.44
N ASN A 146 4.35 7.60 12.07
CA ASN A 146 5.23 8.41 12.92
C ASN A 146 5.96 9.51 12.12
N GLU A 147 6.38 9.23 10.88
CA GLU A 147 6.98 10.24 9.99
C GLU A 147 6.02 11.42 9.78
N LEU A 148 4.77 11.15 9.37
CA LEU A 148 3.78 12.21 9.11
C LEU A 148 3.42 13.02 10.36
N ILE A 149 3.31 12.37 11.51
CA ILE A 149 3.06 13.09 12.78
C ILE A 149 4.24 14.02 13.13
N LEU A 150 5.48 13.56 12.95
CA LEU A 150 6.67 14.38 13.20
C LEU A 150 6.85 15.53 12.21
N GLU A 151 6.34 15.39 11.00
CA GLU A 151 6.31 16.43 9.96
C GLU A 151 5.18 17.46 10.18
N GLY A 152 4.25 17.21 11.11
CA GLY A 152 3.17 18.12 11.45
C GLY A 152 1.99 18.09 10.48
N VAL A 153 1.74 16.93 9.86
CA VAL A 153 0.59 16.72 8.96
C VAL A 153 -0.73 16.75 9.71
#